data_0fa32ae2f45b56bd6aef1648518a6f00
#
_entry.id   0fa32ae2f45b56bd6aef1648518a6f00
#
_cell.length_a   1.000
_cell.length_b   1.000
_cell.length_c   1.000
_cell.angle_alpha   90.00
_cell.angle_beta   90.00
_cell.angle_gamma   90.00
#
_symmetry.space_group_name_H-M   'P 1'
#
loop_
_entity.id
_entity.type
_entity.pdbx_description
1 polymer ?
#
loop_
_entity_poly.entity_id
_entity_poly.type
_entity_poly.pdbx_seq_one_letter_code
_entity_poly.pdbx_strand_id
1 'polypeptide(L)'
;MKRVVLLLLLVFLLPFTKAESNYSWEHEFENGYITTQPLIIEDSVYVRTSGFWIGDERPQVSAFDLFSGDELWTFRSETTLQHDMSPLLFIESGSGTCGTWQNLLIVAWADGKVTALNPSNGVLVWEHQTEVNVLGITGKLGLDEDRVIVPTRQGLSALCLETGEQLLRVEFQEVGWRNGVLILESGYHVGTETGVLYSVNRDGTMTNTSIGDGKIRHAPIETQHGLLIHLQTATGSTLYLNNSVLGTYGFSPALPLQYEDRIFLSTSDEWISLRCDNITCIEDSKSSFHSNGEMSIHHLKNGSIEIWIPSNTPDGGWGVFNQTSQLRMHTTKFDTYTTAAPGFSTAAMALGNDMGILQVTIFEGDRPTEKTSSFSLIETLHYALLLSSYLLCCIFFATKNKPRFWKALTLFLLLFTLAAVPEVSTKWPTLVEQDTEATWNPEWPEEWRDTQIVIIEIDGAENVIGGLNGYSNVYELTQAASESLGISTEYEDQYLGLYLLSFNGTEGDGWEFTLDGARSNTGIVDTAIDSDSILRWRPA
;
A
#
# COMPACT_ATOMS: atom_id res chain seq x y z
N MET A 1 -56.00 0.02 -8.34
CA MET A 1 -55.10 -0.93 -9.00
C MET A 1 -54.39 -0.36 -10.23
N LYS A 2 -55.04 0.13 -11.31
CA LYS A 2 -54.34 0.64 -12.51
C LYS A 2 -53.31 1.76 -12.26
N ARG A 3 -53.57 2.67 -11.30
CA ARG A 3 -52.65 3.77 -10.95
C ARG A 3 -51.40 3.31 -10.16
N VAL A 4 -51.51 2.29 -9.34
CA VAL A 4 -50.41 1.71 -8.56
C VAL A 4 -49.46 0.92 -9.47
N VAL A 5 -50.01 0.21 -10.45
CA VAL A 5 -49.22 -0.51 -11.46
C VAL A 5 -48.46 0.45 -12.36
N LEU A 6 -49.05 1.62 -12.72
CA LEU A 6 -48.37 2.66 -13.50
C LEU A 6 -47.23 3.31 -12.71
N LEU A 7 -47.39 3.50 -11.40
CA LEU A 7 -46.36 4.05 -10.51
C LEU A 7 -45.19 3.05 -10.32
N LEU A 8 -45.48 1.77 -10.17
CA LEU A 8 -44.46 0.72 -10.15
C LEU A 8 -43.70 0.61 -11.47
N LEU A 9 -44.37 0.72 -12.62
CA LEU A 9 -43.73 0.76 -13.93
C LEU A 9 -42.83 2.00 -14.12
N LEU A 10 -43.23 3.16 -13.57
CA LEU A 10 -42.43 4.39 -13.60
C LEU A 10 -41.15 4.29 -12.73
N VAL A 11 -41.22 3.55 -11.61
CA VAL A 11 -40.02 3.29 -10.75
C VAL A 11 -39.02 2.38 -11.47
N PHE A 12 -39.50 1.43 -12.28
CA PHE A 12 -38.62 0.57 -13.10
C PHE A 12 -38.10 1.25 -14.38
N LEU A 13 -38.66 2.38 -14.77
CA LEU A 13 -38.20 3.21 -15.90
C LEU A 13 -37.23 4.34 -15.49
N LEU A 14 -37.03 4.52 -14.17
CA LEU A 14 -35.96 5.39 -13.72
C LEU A 14 -34.64 4.72 -14.19
N PRO A 15 -33.80 5.39 -14.97
CA PRO A 15 -32.49 4.88 -15.25
C PRO A 15 -31.85 4.67 -13.87
N PHE A 16 -31.44 3.44 -13.58
CA PHE A 16 -30.47 3.22 -12.53
C PHE A 16 -29.24 3.99 -13.03
N THR A 17 -29.08 5.22 -12.58
CA THR A 17 -27.79 5.87 -12.66
C THR A 17 -26.86 4.97 -11.87
N LYS A 18 -26.09 4.14 -12.58
CA LYS A 18 -24.91 3.49 -12.03
C LYS A 18 -24.16 4.64 -11.37
N ALA A 19 -24.02 4.62 -10.05
CA ALA A 19 -23.06 5.50 -9.41
C ALA A 19 -21.78 5.24 -10.18
N GLU A 20 -21.26 6.26 -10.89
CA GLU A 20 -20.01 6.12 -11.60
C GLU A 20 -19.01 5.72 -10.54
N SER A 21 -18.52 4.50 -10.63
CA SER A 21 -17.41 4.05 -9.78
C SER A 21 -16.26 5.03 -10.03
N ASN A 22 -15.63 5.54 -8.97
CA ASN A 22 -14.48 6.44 -9.08
C ASN A 22 -13.26 5.77 -9.74
N TYR A 23 -13.36 4.53 -10.18
CA TYR A 23 -12.32 3.76 -10.87
C TYR A 23 -12.90 3.11 -12.13
N SER A 24 -12.02 2.82 -13.10
CA SER A 24 -12.45 2.19 -14.36
C SER A 24 -12.53 0.67 -14.21
N TRP A 25 -11.60 0.07 -13.47
CA TRP A 25 -11.58 -1.35 -13.16
C TRP A 25 -10.86 -1.62 -11.83
N GLU A 26 -11.05 -2.83 -11.31
CA GLU A 26 -10.52 -3.30 -10.04
C GLU A 26 -10.06 -4.74 -10.18
N HIS A 27 -8.96 -5.08 -9.53
CA HIS A 27 -8.44 -6.44 -9.40
C HIS A 27 -8.13 -6.72 -7.94
N GLU A 28 -8.54 -7.87 -7.44
CA GLU A 28 -8.29 -8.35 -6.08
C GLU A 28 -7.30 -9.52 -6.14
N PHE A 29 -6.18 -9.40 -5.46
CA PHE A 29 -5.21 -10.47 -5.32
C PHE A 29 -5.65 -11.40 -4.19
N GLU A 30 -5.67 -12.71 -4.45
CA GLU A 30 -6.06 -13.71 -3.43
C GLU A 30 -5.13 -13.70 -2.21
N ASN A 31 -3.86 -13.35 -2.41
CA ASN A 31 -2.83 -13.41 -1.37
C ASN A 31 -1.84 -12.25 -1.54
N GLY A 32 -1.52 -11.61 -0.43
CA GLY A 32 -0.57 -10.51 -0.36
C GLY A 32 -1.24 -9.13 -0.40
N TYR A 33 -0.45 -8.12 -0.10
CA TYR A 33 -0.87 -6.70 -0.10
C TYR A 33 -0.07 -5.90 -1.08
N ILE A 34 -0.59 -4.73 -1.44
CA ILE A 34 0.10 -3.77 -2.30
C ILE A 34 0.65 -2.67 -1.40
N THR A 35 1.93 -2.79 -1.05
CA THR A 35 2.64 -1.84 -0.17
C THR A 35 3.61 -0.92 -0.92
N THR A 36 3.83 -1.18 -2.21
CA THR A 36 4.67 -0.35 -3.06
C THR A 36 3.84 0.31 -4.16
N GLN A 37 4.29 1.48 -4.58
CA GLN A 37 3.64 2.24 -5.64
C GLN A 37 3.47 1.41 -6.92
N PRO A 38 2.24 1.24 -7.46
CA PRO A 38 2.05 0.69 -8.79
C PRO A 38 2.69 1.57 -9.87
N LEU A 39 3.23 0.96 -10.91
CA LEU A 39 3.79 1.68 -12.05
C LEU A 39 2.81 1.67 -13.22
N ILE A 40 2.60 2.82 -13.85
CA ILE A 40 1.85 2.94 -15.12
C ILE A 40 2.84 3.35 -16.19
N ILE A 41 3.08 2.44 -17.13
CA ILE A 41 4.03 2.66 -18.25
C ILE A 41 3.28 2.35 -19.54
N GLU A 42 3.16 3.33 -20.42
CA GLU A 42 2.37 3.23 -21.65
C GLU A 42 0.94 2.72 -21.36
N ASP A 43 0.53 1.62 -21.95
CA ASP A 43 -0.80 1.01 -21.81
C ASP A 43 -0.81 -0.14 -20.79
N SER A 44 0.15 -0.18 -19.86
CA SER A 44 0.26 -1.26 -18.86
C SER A 44 0.40 -0.74 -17.45
N VAL A 45 -0.22 -1.46 -16.50
CA VAL A 45 -0.08 -1.25 -15.06
C VAL A 45 0.70 -2.41 -14.48
N TYR A 46 1.81 -2.11 -13.82
CA TYR A 46 2.63 -3.10 -13.11
C TYR A 46 2.43 -2.92 -11.62
N VAL A 47 2.15 -4.01 -10.94
CA VAL A 47 1.96 -4.02 -9.50
C VAL A 47 2.72 -5.17 -8.88
N ARG A 48 3.22 -4.92 -7.68
CA ARG A 48 3.89 -5.90 -6.86
C ARG A 48 3.10 -6.14 -5.59
N THR A 49 2.88 -7.40 -5.24
CA THR A 49 2.35 -7.77 -3.94
C THR A 49 3.47 -8.17 -2.99
N SER A 50 3.26 -7.95 -1.71
CA SER A 50 4.12 -8.42 -0.63
C SER A 50 3.50 -9.64 0.03
N GLY A 51 4.32 -10.50 0.62
CA GLY A 51 3.87 -11.64 1.41
C GLY A 51 4.19 -11.47 2.90
N PHE A 52 3.55 -12.24 3.76
CA PHE A 52 3.87 -12.29 5.18
C PHE A 52 5.05 -13.21 5.50
N TRP A 53 5.61 -13.05 6.71
CA TRP A 53 6.68 -13.89 7.24
C TRP A 53 6.31 -15.36 7.39
N ILE A 54 5.08 -15.59 7.78
CA ILE A 54 4.55 -16.88 8.25
C ILE A 54 3.44 -17.45 7.36
N GLY A 55 3.10 -16.78 6.27
CA GLY A 55 2.08 -17.25 5.34
C GLY A 55 2.66 -18.07 4.20
N ASP A 56 1.77 -18.75 3.49
CA ASP A 56 2.08 -19.40 2.21
C ASP A 56 2.06 -18.40 1.05
N GLU A 57 1.76 -17.13 1.34
CA GLU A 57 1.72 -16.06 0.36
C GLU A 57 3.13 -15.79 -0.17
N ARG A 58 3.24 -15.81 -1.47
CA ARG A 58 4.49 -15.48 -2.16
C ARG A 58 4.36 -14.17 -2.87
N PRO A 59 5.33 -13.26 -2.68
CA PRO A 59 5.37 -12.03 -3.46
C PRO A 59 5.34 -12.33 -4.96
N GLN A 60 4.55 -11.54 -5.67
CA GLN A 60 4.42 -11.62 -7.13
C GLN A 60 4.45 -10.24 -7.76
N VAL A 61 4.73 -10.23 -9.05
CA VAL A 61 4.58 -9.04 -9.91
C VAL A 61 3.61 -9.40 -11.01
N SER A 62 2.60 -8.56 -11.21
CA SER A 62 1.61 -8.74 -12.26
C SER A 62 1.54 -7.51 -13.15
N ALA A 63 1.25 -7.72 -14.42
CA ALA A 63 0.95 -6.67 -15.37
C ALA A 63 -0.48 -6.78 -15.86
N PHE A 64 -1.13 -5.64 -16.02
CA PHE A 64 -2.50 -5.51 -16.49
C PHE A 64 -2.56 -4.54 -17.66
N ASP A 65 -3.44 -4.80 -18.62
CA ASP A 65 -3.80 -3.80 -19.62
C ASP A 65 -4.46 -2.60 -18.92
N LEU A 66 -3.96 -1.41 -19.17
CA LEU A 66 -4.38 -0.18 -18.51
C LEU A 66 -5.88 0.09 -18.68
N PHE A 67 -6.44 -0.20 -19.86
CA PHE A 67 -7.79 0.19 -20.20
C PHE A 67 -8.83 -0.90 -19.93
N SER A 68 -8.49 -2.16 -20.16
CA SER A 68 -9.41 -3.28 -19.94
C SER A 68 -9.33 -3.88 -18.53
N GLY A 69 -8.17 -3.78 -17.88
CA GLY A 69 -7.89 -4.47 -16.61
C GLY A 69 -7.61 -5.97 -16.79
N ASP A 70 -7.45 -6.43 -18.03
CA ASP A 70 -7.09 -7.83 -18.28
C ASP A 70 -5.66 -8.09 -17.79
N GLU A 71 -5.46 -9.18 -17.03
CA GLU A 71 -4.13 -9.62 -16.63
C GLU A 71 -3.34 -10.06 -17.86
N LEU A 72 -2.21 -9.41 -18.11
CA LEU A 72 -1.32 -9.73 -19.22
C LEU A 72 -0.36 -10.86 -18.87
N TRP A 73 0.20 -10.81 -17.66
CA TRP A 73 1.08 -11.84 -17.13
C TRP A 73 1.29 -11.67 -15.62
N THR A 74 1.72 -12.74 -14.97
CA THR A 74 2.15 -12.76 -13.58
C THR A 74 3.46 -13.52 -13.43
N PHE A 75 4.41 -12.94 -12.70
CA PHE A 75 5.67 -13.57 -12.28
C PHE A 75 5.68 -13.74 -10.78
N ARG A 76 5.96 -14.96 -10.30
CA ARG A 76 6.07 -15.30 -8.86
C ARG A 76 7.49 -15.70 -8.54
N SER A 77 8.03 -15.17 -7.43
CA SER A 77 9.27 -15.68 -6.86
C SER A 77 9.00 -16.99 -6.11
N GLU A 78 9.75 -18.04 -6.46
CA GLU A 78 9.60 -19.36 -5.81
C GLU A 78 10.34 -19.46 -4.47
N THR A 79 11.27 -18.55 -4.22
CA THR A 79 12.21 -18.65 -3.08
C THR A 79 11.91 -17.70 -1.94
N THR A 80 11.35 -16.52 -2.22
CA THR A 80 11.04 -15.54 -1.17
C THR A 80 9.67 -15.77 -0.56
N LEU A 81 9.62 -15.81 0.77
CA LEU A 81 8.40 -15.87 1.57
C LEU A 81 8.29 -14.66 2.50
N GLN A 82 9.21 -13.72 2.37
CA GLN A 82 9.32 -12.58 3.28
C GLN A 82 8.53 -11.38 2.79
N HIS A 83 8.20 -10.51 3.75
CA HIS A 83 7.65 -9.20 3.46
C HIS A 83 8.62 -8.42 2.56
N ASP A 84 8.14 -7.94 1.44
CA ASP A 84 8.98 -7.36 0.40
C ASP A 84 8.57 -5.91 0.15
N MET A 85 9.53 -4.99 0.27
CA MET A 85 9.30 -3.55 0.29
C MET A 85 9.98 -2.79 -0.84
N SER A 86 10.84 -3.44 -1.63
CA SER A 86 11.55 -2.74 -2.72
C SER A 86 10.58 -2.38 -3.84
N PRO A 87 10.46 -1.10 -4.24
CA PRO A 87 9.63 -0.68 -5.36
C PRO A 87 10.12 -1.27 -6.69
N LEU A 88 9.21 -1.42 -7.65
CA LEU A 88 9.54 -1.78 -9.02
C LEU A 88 10.35 -0.66 -9.69
N LEU A 89 11.30 -1.03 -10.56
CA LEU A 89 12.05 -0.08 -11.37
C LEU A 89 11.89 -0.44 -12.86
N PHE A 90 11.29 0.45 -13.63
CA PHE A 90 11.22 0.31 -15.09
C PHE A 90 12.42 1.01 -15.73
N ILE A 91 13.01 0.35 -16.73
CA ILE A 91 14.18 0.84 -17.48
C ILE A 91 13.87 0.72 -18.97
N GLU A 92 13.96 1.84 -19.66
CA GLU A 92 13.82 1.86 -21.11
C GLU A 92 15.00 1.17 -21.80
N SER A 93 14.76 0.63 -22.98
CA SER A 93 15.81 0.02 -23.82
C SER A 93 16.94 0.99 -24.12
N GLY A 94 18.15 0.46 -24.14
CA GLY A 94 19.31 1.30 -24.37
C GLY A 94 20.58 0.49 -24.67
N SER A 95 21.71 1.19 -24.70
CA SER A 95 23.03 0.60 -24.85
C SER A 95 24.06 1.38 -24.04
N GLY A 96 25.05 0.68 -23.53
CA GLY A 96 26.13 1.24 -22.73
C GLY A 96 27.40 0.41 -22.82
N THR A 97 28.30 0.61 -21.86
CA THR A 97 29.59 -0.09 -21.81
C THR A 97 29.43 -1.58 -21.49
N CYS A 98 28.36 -1.95 -20.78
CA CYS A 98 28.10 -3.34 -20.41
C CYS A 98 27.23 -4.08 -21.43
N GLY A 99 26.77 -3.41 -22.53
CA GLY A 99 26.07 -4.07 -23.63
C GLY A 99 24.82 -3.33 -24.09
N THR A 100 23.84 -4.08 -24.59
CA THR A 100 22.57 -3.55 -25.11
C THR A 100 21.41 -4.28 -24.47
N TRP A 101 20.44 -3.54 -23.94
CA TRP A 101 19.27 -4.10 -23.27
C TRP A 101 17.96 -3.63 -23.92
N GLN A 102 16.94 -4.44 -23.83
CA GLN A 102 15.56 -4.09 -24.14
C GLN A 102 14.89 -3.38 -22.94
N ASN A 103 13.63 -2.98 -23.06
CA ASN A 103 12.86 -2.53 -21.89
C ASN A 103 12.89 -3.60 -20.80
N LEU A 104 13.19 -3.21 -19.57
CA LEU A 104 13.31 -4.10 -18.42
C LEU A 104 12.42 -3.62 -17.28
N LEU A 105 11.79 -4.57 -16.60
CA LEU A 105 11.19 -4.36 -15.30
C LEU A 105 12.08 -5.05 -14.25
N ILE A 106 12.78 -4.26 -13.46
CA ILE A 106 13.68 -4.77 -12.41
C ILE A 106 12.89 -4.94 -11.11
N VAL A 107 13.01 -6.13 -10.55
CA VAL A 107 12.38 -6.52 -9.29
C VAL A 107 13.46 -7.00 -8.32
N ALA A 108 13.56 -6.35 -7.18
CA ALA A 108 14.46 -6.79 -6.12
C ALA A 108 13.64 -7.47 -5.00
N TRP A 109 14.15 -8.58 -4.49
CA TRP A 109 13.43 -9.45 -3.55
C TRP A 109 14.12 -9.46 -2.17
N ALA A 110 13.33 -9.69 -1.13
CA ALA A 110 13.84 -9.71 0.24
C ALA A 110 14.83 -10.88 0.51
N ASP A 111 14.80 -11.93 -0.30
CA ASP A 111 15.81 -12.99 -0.27
C ASP A 111 17.15 -12.59 -0.94
N GLY A 112 17.29 -11.33 -1.34
CA GLY A 112 18.51 -10.78 -1.95
C GLY A 112 18.64 -11.05 -3.44
N LYS A 113 17.61 -11.59 -4.08
CA LYS A 113 17.57 -11.82 -5.52
C LYS A 113 17.16 -10.53 -6.26
N VAL A 114 17.74 -10.30 -7.42
CA VAL A 114 17.32 -9.28 -8.39
C VAL A 114 16.93 -9.98 -9.68
N THR A 115 15.73 -9.73 -10.17
CA THR A 115 15.27 -10.26 -11.46
C THR A 115 14.99 -9.12 -12.43
N ALA A 116 15.37 -9.29 -13.68
CA ALA A 116 14.96 -8.44 -14.79
C ALA A 116 13.94 -9.20 -15.63
N LEU A 117 12.77 -8.65 -15.76
CA LEU A 117 11.67 -9.20 -16.55
C LEU A 117 11.48 -8.38 -17.83
N ASN A 118 11.08 -9.05 -18.90
CA ASN A 118 10.55 -8.36 -20.06
C ASN A 118 9.16 -7.82 -19.70
N PRO A 119 8.93 -6.50 -19.72
CA PRO A 119 7.69 -5.91 -19.26
C PRO A 119 6.48 -6.30 -20.11
N SER A 120 6.68 -6.66 -21.40
CA SER A 120 5.57 -7.01 -22.31
C SER A 120 4.95 -8.38 -22.03
N ASN A 121 5.71 -9.32 -21.42
CA ASN A 121 5.28 -10.72 -21.29
C ASN A 121 5.72 -11.41 -20.00
N GLY A 122 6.40 -10.71 -19.09
CA GLY A 122 6.85 -11.24 -17.80
C GLY A 122 7.97 -12.28 -17.88
N VAL A 123 8.53 -12.52 -19.07
CA VAL A 123 9.61 -13.52 -19.22
C VAL A 123 10.88 -13.01 -18.55
N LEU A 124 11.52 -13.91 -17.78
CA LEU A 124 12.79 -13.64 -17.13
C LEU A 124 13.88 -13.40 -18.18
N VAL A 125 14.52 -12.25 -18.11
CA VAL A 125 15.66 -11.87 -18.97
C VAL A 125 16.96 -12.31 -18.31
N TRP A 126 17.16 -11.93 -17.05
CA TRP A 126 18.27 -12.38 -16.23
C TRP A 126 17.90 -12.34 -14.75
N GLU A 127 18.70 -13.03 -13.96
CA GLU A 127 18.54 -13.14 -12.52
C GLU A 127 19.93 -13.05 -11.86
N HIS A 128 20.04 -12.32 -10.76
CA HIS A 128 21.25 -12.24 -9.96
C HIS A 128 20.91 -12.45 -8.48
N GLN A 129 21.64 -13.34 -7.81
CA GLN A 129 21.54 -13.55 -6.37
C GLN A 129 22.64 -12.78 -5.67
N THR A 130 22.29 -11.81 -4.84
CA THR A 130 23.25 -11.16 -3.94
C THR A 130 23.61 -12.11 -2.79
N GLU A 131 24.63 -11.78 -2.01
CA GLU A 131 25.09 -12.65 -0.94
C GLU A 131 24.21 -12.61 0.32
N VAL A 132 23.31 -11.63 0.41
CA VAL A 132 22.41 -11.47 1.54
C VAL A 132 21.06 -12.06 1.19
N ASN A 133 20.72 -13.18 1.80
CA ASN A 133 19.52 -13.95 1.49
C ASN A 133 18.35 -13.76 2.48
N VAL A 134 18.52 -12.90 3.49
CA VAL A 134 17.48 -12.59 4.47
C VAL A 134 17.36 -11.08 4.59
N LEU A 135 16.21 -10.53 4.18
CA LEU A 135 15.96 -9.08 4.08
C LEU A 135 17.08 -8.36 3.32
N GLY A 136 17.54 -9.02 2.26
CA GLY A 136 18.71 -8.60 1.51
C GLY A 136 18.51 -7.30 0.76
N ILE A 137 17.35 -7.12 0.13
CA ILE A 137 17.04 -5.92 -0.65
C ILE A 137 15.63 -5.47 -0.30
N THR A 138 15.53 -4.37 0.42
CA THR A 138 14.25 -3.80 0.89
C THR A 138 14.09 -2.31 0.56
N GLY A 139 15.12 -1.69 0.01
CA GLY A 139 15.13 -0.28 -0.35
C GLY A 139 14.99 -0.02 -1.85
N LYS A 140 14.90 1.24 -2.20
CA LYS A 140 14.76 1.70 -3.59
C LYS A 140 16.07 1.50 -4.37
N LEU A 141 15.95 0.86 -5.52
CA LEU A 141 17.03 0.72 -6.48
C LEU A 141 17.33 2.04 -7.20
N GLY A 142 18.53 2.15 -7.79
CA GLY A 142 18.91 3.28 -8.65
C GLY A 142 19.35 2.83 -10.04
N LEU A 143 19.26 3.73 -11.01
CA LEU A 143 19.78 3.54 -12.37
C LEU A 143 20.96 4.48 -12.58
N ASP A 144 22.15 3.95 -12.90
CA ASP A 144 23.34 4.71 -13.25
C ASP A 144 23.86 4.25 -14.63
N GLU A 145 23.54 5.01 -15.65
CA GLU A 145 23.86 4.75 -17.05
C GLU A 145 23.39 3.35 -17.51
N ASP A 146 24.29 2.37 -17.58
CA ASP A 146 24.06 1.01 -18.06
C ASP A 146 24.00 -0.04 -16.95
N ARG A 147 23.83 0.39 -15.70
CA ARG A 147 23.81 -0.49 -14.54
C ARG A 147 22.69 -0.15 -13.56
N VAL A 148 22.12 -1.17 -12.96
CA VAL A 148 21.24 -1.01 -11.80
C VAL A 148 22.07 -1.05 -10.52
N ILE A 149 21.84 -0.07 -9.66
CA ILE A 149 22.50 0.05 -8.35
C ILE A 149 21.56 -0.50 -7.29
N VAL A 150 22.05 -1.50 -6.60
CA VAL A 150 21.28 -2.32 -5.66
C VAL A 150 21.85 -2.10 -4.25
N PRO A 151 21.19 -1.30 -3.41
CA PRO A 151 21.54 -1.25 -2.00
C PRO A 151 21.06 -2.55 -1.34
N THR A 152 22.00 -3.24 -0.71
CA THR A 152 21.70 -4.46 0.05
C THR A 152 21.79 -4.18 1.55
N ARG A 153 21.36 -5.12 2.35
CA ARG A 153 21.47 -5.01 3.81
C ARG A 153 22.93 -4.84 4.29
N GLN A 154 23.90 -5.36 3.55
CA GLN A 154 25.33 -5.34 3.95
C GLN A 154 26.21 -4.54 3.00
N GLY A 155 25.64 -3.72 2.13
CA GLY A 155 26.46 -2.96 1.20
C GLY A 155 25.70 -2.48 -0.04
N LEU A 156 26.41 -2.51 -1.15
CA LEU A 156 25.91 -2.05 -2.44
C LEU A 156 26.50 -2.90 -3.56
N SER A 157 25.68 -3.28 -4.52
CA SER A 157 26.09 -3.92 -5.76
C SER A 157 25.68 -3.09 -6.97
N ALA A 158 26.49 -3.12 -8.05
CA ALA A 158 26.11 -2.61 -9.36
C ALA A 158 26.05 -3.76 -10.34
N LEU A 159 24.92 -3.94 -11.02
CA LEU A 159 24.66 -5.03 -11.95
C LEU A 159 24.48 -4.48 -13.35
N CYS A 160 25.08 -5.14 -14.35
CA CYS A 160 24.92 -4.82 -15.75
C CYS A 160 23.47 -4.98 -16.21
N LEU A 161 22.91 -4.02 -16.94
CA LEU A 161 21.52 -4.09 -17.41
C LEU A 161 21.29 -5.18 -18.46
N GLU A 162 22.30 -5.50 -19.29
CA GLU A 162 22.15 -6.54 -20.32
C GLU A 162 22.12 -7.95 -19.72
N THR A 163 23.00 -8.23 -18.73
CA THR A 163 23.29 -9.59 -18.31
C THR A 163 22.99 -9.90 -16.84
N GLY A 164 22.80 -8.87 -16.00
CA GLY A 164 22.72 -9.03 -14.55
C GLY A 164 24.09 -9.35 -13.90
N GLU A 165 25.19 -9.32 -14.66
CA GLU A 165 26.54 -9.56 -14.12
C GLU A 165 26.90 -8.47 -13.10
N GLN A 166 27.49 -8.89 -11.97
CA GLN A 166 27.94 -7.96 -10.94
C GLN A 166 29.24 -7.26 -11.37
N LEU A 167 29.12 -5.96 -11.63
CA LEU A 167 30.23 -5.09 -12.03
C LEU A 167 30.97 -4.48 -10.85
N LEU A 168 30.27 -4.25 -9.75
CA LEU A 168 30.79 -3.68 -8.52
C LEU A 168 30.13 -4.31 -7.32
N ARG A 169 30.90 -4.50 -6.24
CA ARG A 169 30.41 -4.85 -4.92
C ARG A 169 31.19 -4.11 -3.85
N VAL A 170 30.49 -3.52 -2.92
CA VAL A 170 31.08 -2.85 -1.75
C VAL A 170 30.36 -3.34 -0.49
N GLU A 171 31.12 -3.72 0.53
CA GLU A 171 30.59 -4.14 1.82
C GLU A 171 30.65 -2.98 2.82
N PHE A 172 29.56 -2.80 3.58
CA PHE A 172 29.48 -1.85 4.68
C PHE A 172 29.71 -2.58 6.02
N GLN A 173 30.20 -1.86 7.00
CA GLN A 173 30.37 -2.38 8.36
C GLN A 173 29.03 -2.45 9.09
N GLU A 174 28.16 -1.47 8.81
CA GLU A 174 26.82 -1.36 9.40
C GLU A 174 25.78 -1.93 8.45
N VAL A 175 24.70 -2.46 9.04
CA VAL A 175 23.59 -3.01 8.26
C VAL A 175 22.66 -1.89 7.77
N GLY A 176 22.06 -2.12 6.59
CA GLY A 176 21.01 -1.29 6.03
C GLY A 176 19.66 -2.01 6.04
N TRP A 177 18.58 -1.23 6.03
CA TRP A 177 17.23 -1.71 5.82
C TRP A 177 16.36 -0.57 5.27
N ARG A 178 15.57 -0.85 4.25
CA ARG A 178 14.87 0.17 3.43
C ARG A 178 15.82 1.26 2.88
N ASN A 179 17.10 0.98 2.86
CA ASN A 179 18.20 1.88 2.57
C ASN A 179 18.34 2.14 1.06
N GLY A 180 17.44 2.90 0.48
CA GLY A 180 17.52 3.30 -0.93
C GLY A 180 18.80 4.03 -1.27
N VAL A 181 19.18 4.02 -2.54
CA VAL A 181 20.38 4.67 -3.07
C VAL A 181 20.05 6.00 -3.75
N LEU A 182 20.83 7.04 -3.43
CA LEU A 182 20.90 8.27 -4.22
C LEU A 182 22.14 8.20 -5.12
N ILE A 183 21.97 8.52 -6.40
CA ILE A 183 23.04 8.54 -7.41
C ILE A 183 23.33 9.99 -7.77
N LEU A 184 24.58 10.40 -7.60
CA LEU A 184 25.10 11.71 -7.98
C LEU A 184 26.28 11.55 -8.94
N GLU A 185 26.76 12.65 -9.52
CA GLU A 185 28.01 12.63 -10.30
C GLU A 185 29.19 12.11 -9.46
N SER A 186 29.21 12.39 -8.16
CA SER A 186 30.23 11.93 -7.21
C SER A 186 30.18 10.43 -6.91
N GLY A 187 29.08 9.73 -7.24
CA GLY A 187 28.87 8.31 -6.92
C GLY A 187 27.54 8.04 -6.19
N TYR A 188 27.54 7.04 -5.34
CA TYR A 188 26.36 6.47 -4.69
C TYR A 188 26.32 6.84 -3.21
N HIS A 189 25.16 7.21 -2.70
CA HIS A 189 24.97 7.55 -1.29
C HIS A 189 23.90 6.64 -0.69
N VAL A 190 24.24 5.92 0.40
CA VAL A 190 23.38 4.92 1.04
C VAL A 190 23.46 5.06 2.56
N GLY A 191 22.30 5.07 3.21
CA GLY A 191 22.18 5.12 4.67
C GLY A 191 22.23 3.74 5.33
N THR A 192 22.38 3.73 6.67
CA THR A 192 22.39 2.51 7.50
C THR A 192 21.48 2.64 8.72
N GLU A 193 21.25 1.51 9.40
CA GLU A 193 20.45 1.41 10.63
C GLU A 193 21.14 2.04 11.86
N THR A 194 22.38 2.49 11.72
CA THR A 194 23.16 3.14 12.80
C THR A 194 23.45 4.62 12.53
N GLY A 195 22.72 5.22 11.59
CA GLY A 195 22.86 6.64 11.26
C GLY A 195 24.17 7.02 10.54
N VAL A 196 24.80 6.04 9.91
CA VAL A 196 25.98 6.25 9.06
C VAL A 196 25.55 6.37 7.61
N LEU A 197 26.03 7.40 6.93
CA LEU A 197 25.91 7.59 5.49
C LEU A 197 27.19 7.15 4.80
N TYR A 198 27.09 6.19 3.90
CA TYR A 198 28.17 5.79 3.00
C TYR A 198 28.11 6.56 1.70
N SER A 199 29.29 7.04 1.25
CA SER A 199 29.50 7.61 -0.07
C SER A 199 30.48 6.71 -0.82
N VAL A 200 30.00 6.10 -1.90
CA VAL A 200 30.74 5.10 -2.69
C VAL A 200 30.99 5.66 -4.08
N ASN A 201 32.25 5.78 -4.47
CA ASN A 201 32.61 6.17 -5.83
C ASN A 201 32.31 5.05 -6.83
N ARG A 202 32.23 5.38 -8.13
CA ARG A 202 32.00 4.38 -9.19
C ARG A 202 33.10 3.32 -9.34
N ASP A 203 34.28 3.55 -8.77
CA ASP A 203 35.40 2.59 -8.71
C ASP A 203 35.36 1.68 -7.45
N GLY A 204 34.39 1.88 -6.56
CA GLY A 204 34.22 1.14 -5.33
C GLY A 204 34.94 1.70 -4.11
N THR A 205 35.71 2.76 -4.28
CA THR A 205 36.31 3.44 -3.12
C THR A 205 35.17 4.11 -2.32
N MET A 206 35.25 4.03 -1.00
CA MET A 206 34.18 4.55 -0.15
C MET A 206 34.68 5.36 1.03
N THR A 207 33.82 6.27 1.46
CA THR A 207 33.94 7.00 2.72
C THR A 207 32.62 6.90 3.48
N ASN A 208 32.66 7.10 4.78
CA ASN A 208 31.47 7.15 5.59
C ASN A 208 31.45 8.38 6.50
N THR A 209 30.26 8.77 6.89
CA THR A 209 30.02 9.91 7.80
C THR A 209 28.91 9.54 8.78
N SER A 210 29.17 9.63 10.07
CA SER A 210 28.13 9.51 11.08
C SER A 210 27.28 10.80 11.08
N ILE A 211 25.98 10.65 10.85
CA ILE A 211 25.02 11.76 10.82
C ILE A 211 24.45 12.00 12.22
N GLY A 212 24.15 10.91 12.95
CA GLY A 212 23.59 10.99 14.31
C GLY A 212 23.13 9.62 14.80
N ASP A 213 22.62 9.59 16.04
CA ASP A 213 22.08 8.39 16.64
C ASP A 213 20.66 8.15 16.08
N GLY A 214 20.51 7.15 15.22
CA GLY A 214 19.25 6.83 14.53
C GLY A 214 19.47 6.00 13.29
N LYS A 215 18.47 5.95 12.43
CA LYS A 215 18.42 5.08 11.24
C LYS A 215 18.23 5.94 9.99
N ILE A 216 19.05 5.73 8.97
CA ILE A 216 18.87 6.35 7.65
C ILE A 216 18.28 5.27 6.75
N ARG A 217 16.96 5.20 6.72
CA ARG A 217 16.20 4.13 6.06
C ARG A 217 15.80 4.42 4.62
N HIS A 218 15.94 5.65 4.17
CA HIS A 218 15.59 6.03 2.81
C HIS A 218 16.81 6.57 2.08
N ALA A 219 16.72 6.60 0.76
CA ALA A 219 17.73 7.29 -0.04
C ALA A 219 17.82 8.75 0.42
N PRO A 220 19.02 9.31 0.58
CA PRO A 220 19.16 10.75 0.67
C PRO A 220 18.54 11.43 -0.56
N ILE A 221 18.16 12.70 -0.44
CA ILE A 221 17.55 13.47 -1.52
C ILE A 221 18.51 14.59 -1.93
N GLU A 222 18.81 14.68 -3.22
CA GLU A 222 19.48 15.85 -3.75
C GLU A 222 18.48 17.00 -3.89
N THR A 223 18.74 18.11 -3.22
CA THR A 223 17.96 19.33 -3.33
C THR A 223 18.79 20.42 -3.97
N GLN A 224 18.17 21.49 -4.46
CA GLN A 224 18.90 22.69 -4.97
C GLN A 224 19.80 23.34 -3.90
N HIS A 225 19.62 22.99 -2.61
CA HIS A 225 20.37 23.54 -1.48
C HIS A 225 21.40 22.54 -0.92
N GLY A 226 21.47 21.33 -1.45
CA GLY A 226 22.39 20.28 -1.05
C GLY A 226 21.71 18.96 -0.71
N LEU A 227 22.44 18.13 0.04
CA LEU A 227 22.00 16.79 0.39
C LEU A 227 21.09 16.81 1.61
N LEU A 228 19.85 16.37 1.42
CA LEU A 228 18.87 16.17 2.50
C LEU A 228 18.95 14.73 2.98
N ILE A 229 19.10 14.55 4.29
CA ILE A 229 19.14 13.24 4.95
C ILE A 229 18.04 13.20 6.00
N HIS A 230 17.27 12.13 5.97
CA HIS A 230 16.24 11.82 6.94
C HIS A 230 16.75 10.77 7.93
N LEU A 231 16.90 11.15 9.19
CA LEU A 231 17.35 10.29 10.28
C LEU A 231 16.14 9.96 11.16
N GLN A 232 15.83 8.68 11.32
CA GLN A 232 14.74 8.19 12.16
C GLN A 232 15.27 7.73 13.52
N THR A 233 14.51 8.02 14.57
CA THR A 233 14.65 7.41 15.89
C THR A 233 13.38 6.64 16.25
N ALA A 234 13.33 5.97 17.38
CA ALA A 234 12.12 5.24 17.82
C ALA A 234 10.89 6.17 18.04
N THR A 235 11.10 7.44 18.34
CA THR A 235 10.03 8.38 18.73
C THR A 235 10.03 9.67 17.93
N GLY A 236 10.85 9.77 16.89
CA GLY A 236 10.95 11.01 16.13
C GLY A 236 11.83 10.89 14.90
N SER A 237 12.03 12.00 14.25
CA SER A 237 12.92 12.11 13.09
C SER A 237 13.63 13.45 13.09
N THR A 238 14.81 13.47 12.47
CA THR A 238 15.58 14.69 12.27
C THR A 238 15.94 14.80 10.79
N LEU A 239 15.67 15.96 10.22
CA LEU A 239 16.14 16.30 8.88
C LEU A 239 17.47 17.02 8.97
N TYR A 240 18.43 16.57 8.15
CA TYR A 240 19.73 17.21 7.97
C TYR A 240 19.84 17.74 6.55
N LEU A 241 20.37 18.93 6.39
CA LEU A 241 20.77 19.49 5.11
C LEU A 241 22.28 19.76 5.15
N ASN A 242 23.05 19.13 4.27
CA ASN A 242 24.53 19.22 4.27
C ASN A 242 25.15 18.97 5.65
N ASN A 243 24.69 17.93 6.35
CA ASN A 243 25.08 17.55 7.71
C ASN A 243 24.72 18.55 8.82
N SER A 244 23.97 19.60 8.52
CA SER A 244 23.44 20.54 9.51
C SER A 244 21.98 20.20 9.84
N VAL A 245 21.62 20.21 11.12
CA VAL A 245 20.22 19.95 11.55
C VAL A 245 19.32 21.04 10.98
N LEU A 246 18.32 20.63 10.26
CA LEU A 246 17.30 21.47 9.67
C LEU A 246 16.09 21.59 10.61
N GLY A 247 15.70 20.49 11.24
CA GLY A 247 14.61 20.42 12.19
C GLY A 247 14.44 19.02 12.75
N THR A 248 13.71 18.94 13.87
CA THR A 248 13.30 17.68 14.51
C THR A 248 11.78 17.62 14.53
N TYR A 249 11.23 16.46 14.19
CA TYR A 249 9.81 16.22 13.96
C TYR A 249 9.37 14.94 14.67
N GLY A 250 8.08 14.65 14.65
CA GLY A 250 7.52 13.37 15.06
C GLY A 250 8.10 12.20 14.26
N PHE A 251 7.79 10.98 14.67
CA PHE A 251 8.23 9.78 13.96
C PHE A 251 7.73 9.80 12.51
N SER A 252 8.64 9.61 11.56
CA SER A 252 8.34 9.60 10.14
C SER A 252 8.93 8.36 9.51
N PRO A 253 8.10 7.34 9.17
CA PRO A 253 8.58 6.13 8.52
C PRO A 253 8.77 6.28 7.01
N ALA A 254 8.26 7.37 6.43
CA ALA A 254 8.26 7.61 4.99
C ALA A 254 9.41 8.52 4.54
N LEU A 255 9.80 8.37 3.27
CA LEU A 255 10.74 9.28 2.62
C LEU A 255 10.13 10.68 2.52
N PRO A 256 10.85 11.75 2.93
CA PRO A 256 10.45 13.11 2.62
C PRO A 256 10.33 13.33 1.10
N LEU A 257 9.37 14.12 0.68
CA LEU A 257 9.15 14.46 -0.73
C LEU A 257 9.64 15.89 -1.00
N GLN A 258 10.47 16.07 -2.02
CA GLN A 258 10.90 17.39 -2.46
C GLN A 258 10.17 17.79 -3.74
N TYR A 259 9.69 19.02 -3.78
CA TYR A 259 9.14 19.65 -4.98
C TYR A 259 9.45 21.16 -4.98
N GLU A 260 10.16 21.63 -5.98
CA GLU A 260 10.64 23.02 -6.09
C GLU A 260 11.44 23.45 -4.84
N ASP A 261 11.03 24.54 -4.18
CA ASP A 261 11.63 25.07 -2.95
C ASP A 261 11.06 24.43 -1.66
N ARG A 262 10.27 23.36 -1.78
CA ARG A 262 9.55 22.74 -0.66
C ARG A 262 10.01 21.32 -0.37
N ILE A 263 9.98 20.99 0.91
CA ILE A 263 10.10 19.65 1.41
C ILE A 263 8.81 19.31 2.16
N PHE A 264 8.21 18.18 1.81
CA PHE A 264 7.04 17.66 2.51
C PHE A 264 7.48 16.47 3.35
N LEU A 265 7.04 16.48 4.60
CA LEU A 265 7.30 15.42 5.55
C LEU A 265 5.97 14.87 6.06
N SER A 266 5.81 13.56 6.04
CA SER A 266 4.71 12.85 6.66
C SER A 266 5.23 12.15 7.91
N THR A 267 4.65 12.47 9.05
CA THR A 267 4.90 11.77 10.31
C THR A 267 3.72 10.87 10.65
N SER A 268 3.84 10.06 11.70
CA SER A 268 2.70 9.28 12.20
C SER A 268 1.48 10.13 12.57
N ASP A 269 1.65 11.43 12.84
CA ASP A 269 0.59 12.29 13.35
C ASP A 269 0.28 13.51 12.49
N GLU A 270 1.25 13.95 11.68
CA GLU A 270 1.16 15.23 10.97
C GLU A 270 1.74 15.13 9.56
N TRP A 271 1.13 15.83 8.63
CA TRP A 271 1.74 16.24 7.39
C TRP A 271 2.30 17.66 7.54
N ILE A 272 3.53 17.89 7.09
CA ILE A 272 4.26 19.14 7.27
C ILE A 272 4.80 19.61 5.93
N SER A 273 4.58 20.88 5.58
CA SER A 273 5.21 21.55 4.45
C SER A 273 6.27 22.52 4.94
N LEU A 274 7.51 22.28 4.53
CA LEU A 274 8.65 23.15 4.79
C LEU A 274 8.96 23.94 3.54
N ARG A 275 9.13 25.25 3.66
CA ARG A 275 9.67 26.09 2.59
C ARG A 275 11.13 26.34 2.86
N CYS A 276 11.97 26.05 1.88
CA CYS A 276 13.41 26.13 2.01
C CYS A 276 13.98 27.27 1.17
N ASP A 277 14.89 28.02 1.75
CA ASP A 277 15.78 28.92 1.04
C ASP A 277 17.23 28.35 1.05
N ASN A 278 18.20 29.12 0.62
CA ASN A 278 19.60 28.69 0.52
C ASN A 278 20.25 28.34 1.88
N ILE A 279 19.62 28.65 3.01
CA ILE A 279 20.22 28.56 4.35
C ILE A 279 19.33 27.78 5.31
N THR A 280 18.02 27.99 5.25
CA THR A 280 17.07 27.45 6.23
C THR A 280 15.81 26.94 5.56
N CYS A 281 15.15 25.98 6.24
CA CYS A 281 13.77 25.64 5.95
C CYS A 281 12.90 26.06 7.13
N ILE A 282 11.77 26.66 6.82
CA ILE A 282 10.77 27.08 7.80
C ILE A 282 9.48 26.28 7.59
N GLU A 283 8.82 25.93 8.69
CA GLU A 283 7.49 25.33 8.64
C GLU A 283 6.52 26.37 8.05
N ASP A 284 5.96 26.06 6.89
CA ASP A 284 5.01 26.93 6.17
C ASP A 284 3.57 26.54 6.53
N SER A 285 3.31 25.23 6.67
CA SER A 285 2.02 24.70 7.10
C SER A 285 2.14 23.28 7.62
N LYS A 286 1.14 22.88 8.41
CA LYS A 286 0.95 21.51 8.87
C LYS A 286 -0.53 21.16 9.00
N SER A 287 -0.82 19.87 8.95
CA SER A 287 -2.16 19.32 9.14
C SER A 287 -2.06 18.01 9.90
N SER A 288 -3.02 17.71 10.78
CA SER A 288 -3.10 16.38 11.39
C SER A 288 -3.42 15.35 10.30
N PHE A 289 -2.58 14.33 10.19
CA PHE A 289 -2.73 13.26 9.23
C PHE A 289 -1.84 12.08 9.61
N HIS A 290 -2.44 10.89 9.71
CA HIS A 290 -1.72 9.66 10.06
C HIS A 290 -1.24 8.94 8.82
N SER A 291 0.06 8.78 8.68
CA SER A 291 0.65 8.03 7.55
C SER A 291 1.95 7.35 7.94
N ASN A 292 2.19 6.19 7.33
CA ASN A 292 3.48 5.51 7.34
C ASN A 292 4.01 5.17 5.94
N GLY A 293 3.33 5.65 4.91
CA GLY A 293 3.66 5.38 3.51
C GLY A 293 4.32 6.56 2.80
N GLU A 294 4.93 6.29 1.66
CA GLU A 294 5.58 7.29 0.83
C GLU A 294 4.55 8.18 0.11
N MET A 295 4.94 9.44 -0.11
CA MET A 295 4.14 10.39 -0.86
C MET A 295 4.40 10.30 -2.36
N SER A 296 3.39 10.63 -3.17
CA SER A 296 3.54 10.80 -4.62
C SER A 296 2.95 12.12 -5.11
N ILE A 297 3.47 12.61 -6.24
CA ILE A 297 2.99 13.85 -6.87
C ILE A 297 2.15 13.50 -8.10
N HIS A 298 0.96 14.07 -8.15
CA HIS A 298 0.13 14.11 -9.35
C HIS A 298 0.20 15.49 -9.99
N HIS A 299 0.72 15.54 -11.21
CA HIS A 299 0.75 16.77 -12.01
C HIS A 299 -0.58 16.94 -12.75
N LEU A 300 -1.31 18.00 -12.42
CA LEU A 300 -2.60 18.29 -13.03
C LEU A 300 -2.44 19.01 -14.37
N LYS A 301 -3.41 18.84 -15.28
CA LYS A 301 -3.42 19.48 -16.62
C LYS A 301 -3.35 21.02 -16.58
N ASN A 302 -3.72 21.65 -15.47
CA ASN A 302 -3.65 23.10 -15.27
C ASN A 302 -2.27 23.59 -14.76
N GLY A 303 -1.29 22.71 -14.61
CA GLY A 303 0.06 23.00 -14.12
C GLY A 303 0.19 23.02 -12.59
N SER A 304 -0.89 22.82 -11.83
CA SER A 304 -0.80 22.62 -10.38
C SER A 304 -0.47 21.17 -10.03
N ILE A 305 -0.09 20.95 -8.77
CA ILE A 305 0.19 19.60 -8.26
C ILE A 305 -0.79 19.23 -7.15
N GLU A 306 -1.00 17.93 -7.01
CA GLU A 306 -1.56 17.31 -5.82
C GLU A 306 -0.51 16.36 -5.22
N ILE A 307 -0.39 16.38 -3.90
CA ILE A 307 0.46 15.46 -3.13
C ILE A 307 -0.48 14.42 -2.53
N TRP A 308 -0.23 13.17 -2.83
CA TRP A 308 -1.04 12.06 -2.36
C TRP A 308 -0.26 11.27 -1.31
N ILE A 309 -0.89 11.00 -0.19
CA ILE A 309 -0.29 10.38 0.99
C ILE A 309 -1.19 9.25 1.44
N PRO A 310 -0.71 7.99 1.53
CA PRO A 310 -1.50 6.89 2.05
C PRO A 310 -1.84 7.10 3.53
N SER A 311 -3.04 6.69 3.92
CA SER A 311 -3.54 6.81 5.29
C SER A 311 -3.29 5.53 6.08
N ASN A 312 -2.65 5.66 7.23
CA ASN A 312 -2.40 4.55 8.16
C ASN A 312 -3.48 4.52 9.25
N THR A 313 -4.73 4.51 8.84
CA THR A 313 -5.89 4.36 9.71
C THR A 313 -6.76 3.19 9.22
N PRO A 314 -7.62 2.61 10.05
CA PRO A 314 -8.53 1.53 9.63
C PRO A 314 -9.36 1.88 8.41
N ASP A 315 -9.78 3.14 8.26
CA ASP A 315 -10.53 3.62 7.10
C ASP A 315 -9.68 3.68 5.82
N GLY A 316 -8.36 3.70 5.96
CA GLY A 316 -7.41 3.72 4.85
C GLY A 316 -7.57 4.90 3.90
N GLY A 317 -7.28 4.65 2.63
CA GLY A 317 -7.38 5.65 1.57
C GLY A 317 -6.16 6.57 1.48
N TRP A 318 -6.32 7.73 0.88
CA TRP A 318 -5.24 8.69 0.65
C TRP A 318 -5.67 10.10 0.99
N GLY A 319 -4.86 10.80 1.77
CA GLY A 319 -4.93 12.24 1.90
C GLY A 319 -4.42 12.91 0.63
N VAL A 320 -5.18 13.87 0.12
CA VAL A 320 -4.80 14.66 -1.03
C VAL A 320 -4.56 16.08 -0.59
N PHE A 321 -3.35 16.57 -0.80
CA PHE A 321 -2.88 17.87 -0.37
C PHE A 321 -2.47 18.72 -1.57
N ASN A 322 -2.55 20.03 -1.41
CA ASN A 322 -1.74 20.96 -2.19
C ASN A 322 -0.46 21.28 -1.41
N GLN A 323 0.29 22.28 -1.85
CA GLN A 323 1.55 22.66 -1.18
C GLN A 323 1.38 23.20 0.25
N THR A 324 0.16 23.49 0.72
CA THR A 324 -0.07 24.16 2.01
C THR A 324 -1.21 23.60 2.85
N SER A 325 -2.07 22.75 2.31
CA SER A 325 -3.25 22.27 3.03
C SER A 325 -3.79 20.97 2.48
N GLN A 326 -4.49 20.22 3.32
CA GLN A 326 -5.29 19.10 2.87
C GLN A 326 -6.48 19.60 2.04
N LEU A 327 -6.68 18.99 0.89
CA LEU A 327 -7.80 19.31 -0.01
C LEU A 327 -8.99 18.37 0.24
N ARG A 328 -8.72 17.06 0.38
CA ARG A 328 -9.73 16.02 0.54
C ARG A 328 -9.11 14.70 0.99
N MET A 329 -9.95 13.77 1.40
CA MET A 329 -9.64 12.34 1.46
C MET A 329 -10.15 11.66 0.19
N HIS A 330 -9.39 10.73 -0.32
CA HIS A 330 -9.81 9.77 -1.34
C HIS A 330 -9.88 8.40 -0.68
N THR A 331 -11.10 7.89 -0.52
CA THR A 331 -11.35 6.63 0.18
C THR A 331 -11.45 5.48 -0.80
N THR A 332 -11.07 4.29 -0.34
CA THR A 332 -11.27 3.05 -1.09
C THR A 332 -12.69 2.52 -0.90
N LYS A 333 -13.07 1.55 -1.70
CA LYS A 333 -14.33 0.81 -1.55
C LYS A 333 -14.34 -0.05 -0.28
N PHE A 334 -13.16 -0.45 0.18
CA PHE A 334 -12.95 -1.28 1.36
C PHE A 334 -12.15 -0.46 2.36
N ASP A 335 -12.70 -0.28 3.54
CA ASP A 335 -12.02 0.39 4.64
C ASP A 335 -10.89 -0.52 5.11
N THR A 336 -9.67 -0.09 4.89
CA THR A 336 -8.46 -0.83 5.28
C THR A 336 -7.24 0.09 5.21
N TYR A 337 -6.24 -0.23 6.00
CA TYR A 337 -4.95 0.45 5.96
C TYR A 337 -4.41 0.56 4.54
N THR A 338 -3.73 1.65 4.26
CA THR A 338 -3.13 1.92 2.97
C THR A 338 -1.68 2.36 3.19
N THR A 339 -0.75 1.66 2.56
CA THR A 339 0.69 1.94 2.66
C THR A 339 1.27 2.43 1.33
N ALA A 340 0.73 1.95 0.21
CA ALA A 340 1.25 2.27 -1.11
C ALA A 340 0.88 3.68 -1.57
N ALA A 341 1.87 4.44 -2.04
CA ALA A 341 1.62 5.66 -2.79
C ALA A 341 0.91 5.35 -4.12
N PRO A 342 0.02 6.23 -4.61
CA PRO A 342 -0.58 6.08 -5.93
C PRO A 342 0.44 6.13 -7.07
N GLY A 343 0.24 5.29 -8.09
CA GLY A 343 0.90 5.43 -9.39
C GLY A 343 0.13 6.36 -10.30
N PHE A 344 0.83 7.26 -10.99
CA PHE A 344 0.23 8.21 -11.93
C PHE A 344 0.86 8.14 -13.30
N SER A 345 0.01 8.30 -14.31
CA SER A 345 0.41 8.67 -15.68
C SER A 345 -0.44 9.85 -16.14
N THR A 346 -0.22 10.32 -17.36
CA THR A 346 -1.08 11.35 -17.97
C THR A 346 -2.51 10.85 -18.20
N ALA A 347 -2.68 9.53 -18.38
CA ALA A 347 -3.95 8.91 -18.74
C ALA A 347 -4.71 8.31 -17.54
N ALA A 348 -4.02 7.96 -16.46
CA ALA A 348 -4.63 7.17 -15.40
C ALA A 348 -3.93 7.31 -14.02
N MET A 349 -4.64 6.84 -13.00
CA MET A 349 -4.15 6.64 -11.65
C MET A 349 -4.37 5.19 -11.23
N ALA A 350 -3.37 4.58 -10.59
CA ALA A 350 -3.44 3.25 -10.02
C ALA A 350 -3.24 3.32 -8.50
N LEU A 351 -4.15 2.72 -7.76
CA LEU A 351 -4.20 2.70 -6.30
C LEU A 351 -4.11 1.26 -5.82
N GLY A 352 -3.21 1.00 -4.87
CA GLY A 352 -3.10 -0.30 -4.22
C GLY A 352 -3.31 -0.17 -2.71
N ASN A 353 -3.97 -1.14 -2.08
CA ASN A 353 -4.18 -1.15 -0.64
C ASN A 353 -3.64 -2.41 0.04
N ASP A 354 -3.69 -2.43 1.36
CA ASP A 354 -3.16 -3.51 2.18
C ASP A 354 -4.07 -4.77 2.19
N MET A 355 -5.25 -4.74 1.55
CA MET A 355 -6.06 -5.93 1.25
C MET A 355 -5.73 -6.56 -0.11
N GLY A 356 -4.70 -6.07 -0.80
CA GLY A 356 -4.36 -6.59 -2.13
C GLY A 356 -5.31 -6.15 -3.24
N ILE A 357 -6.00 -5.04 -3.08
CA ILE A 357 -6.93 -4.53 -4.09
C ILE A 357 -6.22 -3.46 -4.91
N LEU A 358 -6.15 -3.67 -6.20
CA LEU A 358 -5.69 -2.71 -7.20
C LEU A 358 -6.89 -2.04 -7.86
N GLN A 359 -6.97 -0.72 -7.77
CA GLN A 359 -8.00 0.09 -8.42
C GLN A 359 -7.36 1.03 -9.44
N VAL A 360 -7.86 1.03 -10.66
CA VAL A 360 -7.35 1.89 -11.73
C VAL A 360 -8.44 2.81 -12.25
N THR A 361 -8.16 4.11 -12.21
CA THR A 361 -9.04 5.15 -12.72
C THR A 361 -8.43 5.75 -13.97
N ILE A 362 -9.16 5.68 -15.08
CA ILE A 362 -8.80 6.32 -16.34
C ILE A 362 -9.34 7.75 -16.34
N PHE A 363 -8.50 8.74 -16.63
CA PHE A 363 -8.91 10.14 -16.67
C PHE A 363 -9.78 10.41 -17.89
N GLU A 364 -10.77 11.32 -17.74
CA GLU A 364 -11.63 11.71 -18.83
C GLU A 364 -10.84 12.31 -20.01
N GLY A 365 -11.18 11.89 -21.21
CA GLY A 365 -10.54 12.32 -22.47
C GLY A 365 -9.43 11.39 -22.96
N ASP A 366 -8.92 10.51 -22.12
CA ASP A 366 -7.81 9.60 -22.46
C ASP A 366 -8.30 8.15 -22.72
N ARG A 367 -9.61 7.89 -22.59
CA ARG A 367 -10.18 6.58 -22.97
C ARG A 367 -10.10 6.38 -24.48
N PRO A 368 -9.59 5.24 -24.96
CA PRO A 368 -9.76 4.88 -26.35
C PRO A 368 -11.25 4.92 -26.70
N THR A 369 -11.60 5.51 -27.84
CA THR A 369 -12.97 5.44 -28.34
C THR A 369 -13.36 3.97 -28.45
N GLU A 370 -14.30 3.53 -27.61
CA GLU A 370 -14.75 2.14 -27.56
C GLU A 370 -14.97 1.60 -28.97
N LYS A 371 -14.16 0.63 -29.35
CA LYS A 371 -14.62 -0.36 -30.33
C LYS A 371 -15.82 -1.00 -29.66
N THR A 372 -17.01 -0.78 -30.23
CA THR A 372 -18.28 -1.34 -29.78
C THR A 372 -18.09 -2.75 -29.26
N SER A 373 -17.97 -2.87 -27.92
CA SER A 373 -17.75 -4.13 -27.25
C SER A 373 -19.00 -4.98 -27.40
N SER A 374 -18.81 -6.21 -27.75
CA SER A 374 -19.84 -7.24 -27.64
C SER A 374 -20.44 -7.18 -26.24
N PHE A 375 -21.76 -7.01 -26.14
CA PHE A 375 -22.52 -7.04 -24.90
C PHE A 375 -22.00 -8.12 -23.96
N SER A 376 -21.62 -7.75 -22.74
CA SER A 376 -21.18 -8.74 -21.75
C SER A 376 -22.33 -9.72 -21.46
N LEU A 377 -22.00 -10.95 -21.15
CA LEU A 377 -22.99 -12.00 -20.86
C LEU A 377 -23.90 -11.58 -19.70
N ILE A 378 -23.37 -10.78 -18.75
CA ILE A 378 -24.08 -10.24 -17.59
C ILE A 378 -25.10 -9.16 -18.00
N GLU A 379 -24.73 -8.24 -18.91
CA GLU A 379 -25.66 -7.23 -19.43
C GLU A 379 -26.78 -7.88 -20.24
N THR A 380 -26.43 -8.88 -21.06
CA THR A 380 -27.41 -9.67 -21.79
C THR A 380 -28.40 -10.37 -20.85
N LEU A 381 -27.92 -10.87 -19.71
CA LEU A 381 -28.75 -11.51 -18.69
C LEU A 381 -29.70 -10.51 -18.01
N HIS A 382 -29.23 -9.30 -17.70
CA HIS A 382 -30.07 -8.23 -17.13
C HIS A 382 -31.19 -7.79 -18.08
N TYR A 383 -30.88 -7.62 -19.37
CA TYR A 383 -31.90 -7.32 -20.38
C TYR A 383 -32.90 -8.47 -20.56
N ALA A 384 -32.44 -9.73 -20.51
CA ALA A 384 -33.31 -10.90 -20.58
C ALA A 384 -34.25 -10.99 -19.37
N LEU A 385 -33.78 -10.64 -18.15
CA LEU A 385 -34.57 -10.57 -16.94
C LEU A 385 -35.63 -9.45 -17.00
N LEU A 386 -35.25 -8.25 -17.50
CA LEU A 386 -36.20 -7.16 -17.73
C LEU A 386 -37.28 -7.53 -18.75
N LEU A 387 -36.88 -8.13 -19.86
CA LEU A 387 -37.78 -8.57 -20.90
C LEU A 387 -38.72 -9.67 -20.39
N SER A 388 -38.22 -10.64 -19.62
CA SER A 388 -39.02 -11.72 -19.02
C SER A 388 -39.99 -11.20 -17.98
N SER A 389 -39.62 -10.19 -17.18
CA SER A 389 -40.50 -9.53 -16.23
C SER A 389 -41.66 -8.80 -16.92
N TYR A 390 -41.33 -8.11 -18.04
CA TYR A 390 -42.33 -7.45 -18.87
C TYR A 390 -43.29 -8.45 -19.50
N LEU A 391 -42.81 -9.55 -20.06
CA LEU A 391 -43.61 -10.64 -20.62
C LEU A 391 -44.53 -11.27 -19.54
N LEU A 392 -44.03 -11.46 -18.32
CA LEU A 392 -44.81 -11.94 -17.18
C LEU A 392 -45.98 -10.99 -16.84
N CYS A 393 -45.73 -9.69 -16.82
CA CYS A 393 -46.76 -8.67 -16.65
C CYS A 393 -47.81 -8.73 -17.77
N CYS A 394 -47.37 -8.84 -19.04
CA CYS A 394 -48.27 -8.98 -20.19
C CYS A 394 -49.13 -10.25 -20.10
N ILE A 395 -48.58 -11.39 -19.73
CA ILE A 395 -49.27 -12.65 -19.53
C ILE A 395 -50.29 -12.54 -18.39
N PHE A 396 -49.96 -11.87 -17.28
CA PHE A 396 -50.87 -11.64 -16.17
C PHE A 396 -52.09 -10.81 -16.56
N PHE A 397 -51.90 -9.78 -17.41
CA PHE A 397 -53.00 -8.93 -17.84
C PHE A 397 -53.81 -9.51 -19.02
N ALA A 398 -53.17 -10.31 -19.89
CA ALA A 398 -53.80 -10.83 -21.09
C ALA A 398 -54.52 -12.18 -20.89
N THR A 399 -54.20 -12.97 -19.85
CA THR A 399 -54.77 -14.32 -19.67
C THR A 399 -55.66 -14.43 -18.45
N LYS A 400 -56.90 -14.90 -18.65
CA LYS A 400 -57.79 -15.38 -17.57
C LYS A 400 -57.35 -16.77 -17.04
N ASN A 401 -56.24 -17.32 -17.54
CA ASN A 401 -55.82 -18.70 -17.29
C ASN A 401 -54.70 -18.73 -16.22
N LYS A 402 -55.11 -18.76 -14.94
CA LYS A 402 -54.23 -18.80 -13.76
C LYS A 402 -53.11 -19.86 -13.80
N PRO A 403 -53.27 -21.09 -14.34
CA PRO A 403 -52.20 -22.07 -14.38
C PRO A 403 -51.01 -21.68 -15.28
N ARG A 404 -51.23 -20.94 -16.36
CA ARG A 404 -50.15 -20.47 -17.25
C ARG A 404 -49.30 -19.36 -16.60
N PHE A 405 -49.97 -18.48 -15.85
CA PHE A 405 -49.29 -17.45 -15.08
C PHE A 405 -48.35 -18.06 -14.03
N TRP A 406 -48.82 -19.02 -13.25
CA TRP A 406 -48.01 -19.68 -12.23
C TRP A 406 -46.79 -20.40 -12.82
N LYS A 407 -46.93 -21.07 -13.96
CA LYS A 407 -45.78 -21.69 -14.66
C LYS A 407 -44.75 -20.65 -15.13
N ALA A 408 -45.22 -19.52 -15.68
CA ALA A 408 -44.32 -18.45 -16.11
C ALA A 408 -43.63 -17.77 -14.91
N LEU A 409 -44.33 -17.58 -13.80
CA LEU A 409 -43.77 -17.05 -12.55
C LEU A 409 -42.69 -17.98 -11.96
N THR A 410 -42.94 -19.31 -11.97
CA THR A 410 -41.98 -20.29 -11.49
C THR A 410 -40.70 -20.27 -12.33
N LEU A 411 -40.82 -20.18 -13.66
CA LEU A 411 -39.67 -20.07 -14.56
C LEU A 411 -38.91 -18.77 -14.34
N PHE A 412 -39.62 -17.65 -14.14
CA PHE A 412 -38.99 -16.36 -13.83
C PHE A 412 -38.21 -16.40 -12.50
N LEU A 413 -38.82 -16.96 -11.44
CA LEU A 413 -38.16 -17.09 -10.15
C LEU A 413 -36.92 -17.98 -10.23
N LEU A 414 -36.97 -19.05 -11.03
CA LEU A 414 -35.82 -19.92 -11.26
C LEU A 414 -34.68 -19.17 -11.96
N LEU A 415 -34.97 -18.42 -13.03
CA LEU A 415 -33.99 -17.61 -13.76
C LEU A 415 -33.43 -16.49 -12.90
N PHE A 416 -34.27 -15.85 -12.07
CA PHE A 416 -33.87 -14.83 -11.10
C PHE A 416 -32.94 -15.41 -10.05
N THR A 417 -33.24 -16.59 -9.52
CA THR A 417 -32.37 -17.27 -8.54
C THR A 417 -31.03 -17.61 -9.15
N LEU A 418 -31.01 -18.16 -10.37
CA LEU A 418 -29.76 -18.47 -11.08
C LEU A 418 -28.91 -17.24 -11.39
N ALA A 419 -29.53 -16.09 -11.62
CA ALA A 419 -28.80 -14.83 -11.84
C ALA A 419 -28.31 -14.19 -10.54
N ALA A 420 -29.03 -14.37 -9.43
CA ALA A 420 -28.68 -13.78 -8.12
C ALA A 420 -27.65 -14.61 -7.34
N VAL A 421 -27.57 -15.93 -7.58
CA VAL A 421 -26.66 -16.83 -6.86
C VAL A 421 -25.18 -16.39 -6.94
N PRO A 422 -24.62 -16.00 -8.10
CA PRO A 422 -23.25 -15.55 -8.15
C PRO A 422 -22.98 -14.29 -7.30
N GLU A 423 -23.87 -13.29 -7.37
CA GLU A 423 -23.74 -12.07 -6.56
C GLU A 423 -23.90 -12.32 -5.06
N VAL A 424 -24.82 -13.21 -4.68
CA VAL A 424 -25.02 -13.58 -3.29
C VAL A 424 -23.86 -14.43 -2.78
N SER A 425 -23.30 -15.33 -3.59
CA SER A 425 -22.16 -16.16 -3.19
C SER A 425 -20.86 -15.38 -3.04
N THR A 426 -20.65 -14.33 -3.83
CA THR A 426 -19.48 -13.45 -3.70
C THR A 426 -19.60 -12.46 -2.55
N LYS A 427 -20.80 -12.01 -2.22
CA LYS A 427 -21.04 -11.07 -1.11
C LYS A 427 -21.35 -11.75 0.23
N TRP A 428 -21.70 -13.03 0.22
CA TRP A 428 -22.05 -13.76 1.44
C TRP A 428 -20.87 -13.93 2.42
N PRO A 429 -19.65 -14.24 1.96
CA PRO A 429 -18.49 -14.23 2.85
C PRO A 429 -18.25 -12.86 3.50
N THR A 430 -18.29 -11.79 2.74
CA THR A 430 -18.10 -10.42 3.27
C THR A 430 -19.23 -9.94 4.18
N LEU A 431 -20.42 -10.55 4.11
CA LEU A 431 -21.53 -10.26 5.02
C LEU A 431 -21.51 -11.14 6.27
N VAL A 432 -20.83 -12.29 6.23
CA VAL A 432 -20.73 -13.24 7.34
C VAL A 432 -19.39 -13.11 8.07
N GLU A 433 -18.34 -12.63 7.38
CA GLU A 433 -17.02 -12.31 7.92
C GLU A 433 -16.86 -10.84 8.38
N GLN A 434 -17.92 -10.05 8.37
CA GLN A 434 -17.93 -8.82 9.18
C GLN A 434 -17.86 -9.24 10.64
N ASP A 435 -16.64 -9.25 11.10
CA ASP A 435 -16.20 -9.81 12.36
C ASP A 435 -16.96 -9.25 13.54
N THR A 436 -17.46 -10.19 14.28
CA THR A 436 -17.92 -10.00 15.66
C THR A 436 -16.77 -9.62 16.62
N GLU A 437 -15.52 -9.51 16.16
CA GLU A 437 -14.36 -9.24 17.02
C GLU A 437 -14.11 -7.76 17.35
N ALA A 438 -14.60 -6.84 16.52
CA ALA A 438 -14.45 -5.39 16.74
C ALA A 438 -15.73 -4.70 17.28
N THR A 439 -16.76 -5.44 17.58
CA THR A 439 -18.00 -4.85 18.08
C THR A 439 -17.97 -4.66 19.60
N TRP A 440 -18.48 -3.51 20.04
CA TRP A 440 -18.73 -3.22 21.44
C TRP A 440 -19.37 -4.41 22.17
N ASN A 441 -18.71 -4.93 23.20
CA ASN A 441 -19.31 -5.96 24.04
C ASN A 441 -20.28 -5.30 25.05
N PRO A 442 -21.58 -5.67 25.05
CA PRO A 442 -22.57 -5.11 25.96
C PRO A 442 -22.25 -5.35 27.45
N GLU A 443 -21.36 -6.27 27.77
CA GLU A 443 -20.92 -6.56 29.15
C GLU A 443 -19.84 -5.61 29.64
N TRP A 444 -19.23 -4.81 28.74
CA TRP A 444 -18.25 -3.80 29.13
C TRP A 444 -18.90 -2.63 29.84
N PRO A 445 -18.18 -1.99 30.80
CA PRO A 445 -18.65 -0.78 31.47
C PRO A 445 -19.00 0.31 30.46
N GLU A 446 -20.14 0.96 30.61
CA GLU A 446 -20.60 2.03 29.71
C GLU A 446 -19.62 3.23 29.66
N GLU A 447 -18.84 3.42 30.74
CA GLU A 447 -17.77 4.42 30.85
C GLU A 447 -16.57 4.18 29.93
N TRP A 448 -16.47 2.99 29.30
CA TRP A 448 -15.46 2.67 28.30
C TRP A 448 -15.87 3.05 26.87
N ARG A 449 -17.12 3.48 26.69
CA ARG A 449 -17.60 3.91 25.38
C ARG A 449 -16.83 5.14 24.91
N ASP A 450 -16.47 5.15 23.62
CA ASP A 450 -15.67 6.19 23.00
C ASP A 450 -14.27 6.39 23.66
N THR A 451 -13.72 5.31 24.23
CA THR A 451 -12.35 5.25 24.76
C THR A 451 -11.56 4.11 24.13
N GLN A 452 -10.26 4.17 24.27
CA GLN A 452 -9.38 3.09 23.81
C GLN A 452 -9.52 1.86 24.71
N ILE A 453 -9.66 0.68 24.08
CA ILE A 453 -9.85 -0.61 24.74
C ILE A 453 -8.78 -1.58 24.29
N VAL A 454 -8.20 -2.33 25.22
CA VAL A 454 -7.20 -3.36 24.92
C VAL A 454 -7.67 -4.72 25.42
N ILE A 455 -7.54 -5.72 24.57
CA ILE A 455 -7.82 -7.11 24.84
C ILE A 455 -6.52 -7.88 24.64
N ILE A 456 -6.04 -8.59 25.67
CA ILE A 456 -4.83 -9.42 25.62
C ILE A 456 -5.22 -10.85 25.91
N GLU A 457 -5.08 -11.73 24.93
CA GLU A 457 -5.35 -13.16 25.09
C GLU A 457 -4.06 -13.91 25.50
N ILE A 458 -4.03 -14.41 26.73
CA ILE A 458 -2.91 -15.18 27.27
C ILE A 458 -3.44 -16.54 27.72
N ASP A 459 -2.86 -17.63 27.23
CA ASP A 459 -3.24 -19.01 27.56
C ASP A 459 -4.75 -19.29 27.37
N GLY A 460 -5.36 -18.67 26.35
CA GLY A 460 -6.78 -18.78 26.05
C GLY A 460 -7.72 -18.00 26.97
N ALA A 461 -7.18 -17.13 27.83
CA ALA A 461 -7.96 -16.24 28.68
C ALA A 461 -7.82 -14.78 28.20
N GLU A 462 -8.94 -14.11 28.01
CA GLU A 462 -8.96 -12.68 27.64
C GLU A 462 -8.81 -11.80 28.88
N ASN A 463 -7.82 -10.89 28.84
CA ASN A 463 -7.63 -9.81 29.79
C ASN A 463 -8.03 -8.51 29.10
N VAL A 464 -9.09 -7.88 29.57
CA VAL A 464 -9.69 -6.71 28.93
C VAL A 464 -9.59 -5.49 29.83
N ILE A 465 -9.19 -4.37 29.24
CA ILE A 465 -9.21 -3.06 29.91
C ILE A 465 -9.64 -1.98 28.91
N GLY A 466 -10.51 -1.09 29.36
CA GLY A 466 -10.95 0.10 28.62
C GLY A 466 -10.88 1.35 29.49
N GLY A 467 -11.42 2.44 28.98
CA GLY A 467 -11.32 3.74 29.64
C GLY A 467 -9.96 4.41 29.45
N LEU A 468 -9.13 3.86 28.56
CA LEU A 468 -7.82 4.39 28.20
C LEU A 468 -8.00 5.55 27.21
N ASN A 469 -7.17 6.60 27.34
CA ASN A 469 -7.29 7.78 26.50
C ASN A 469 -5.94 8.45 26.28
N GLY A 470 -5.75 9.02 25.09
CA GLY A 470 -4.61 9.90 24.79
C GLY A 470 -3.36 9.19 24.31
N TYR A 471 -3.46 7.91 23.99
CA TYR A 471 -2.38 7.15 23.35
C TYR A 471 -2.49 7.28 21.83
N SER A 472 -1.35 7.40 21.15
CA SER A 472 -1.29 7.70 19.72
C SER A 472 -0.88 6.50 18.85
N ASN A 473 -0.35 5.44 19.46
CA ASN A 473 0.07 4.24 18.76
C ASN A 473 -0.12 2.98 19.59
N VAL A 474 -0.05 1.82 18.93
CA VAL A 474 -0.27 0.51 19.53
C VAL A 474 0.71 0.23 20.67
N TYR A 475 1.98 0.64 20.54
CA TYR A 475 3.00 0.43 21.57
C TYR A 475 2.65 1.13 22.89
N GLU A 476 2.34 2.43 22.83
CA GLU A 476 1.98 3.22 24.01
C GLU A 476 0.72 2.68 24.69
N LEU A 477 -0.30 2.36 23.88
CA LEU A 477 -1.56 1.81 24.38
C LEU A 477 -1.34 0.42 25.02
N THR A 478 -0.52 -0.44 24.39
CA THR A 478 -0.20 -1.77 24.94
C THR A 478 0.54 -1.66 26.27
N GLN A 479 1.50 -0.76 26.39
CA GLN A 479 2.22 -0.53 27.63
C GLN A 479 1.29 -0.08 28.76
N ALA A 480 0.45 0.93 28.48
CA ALA A 480 -0.49 1.45 29.47
C ALA A 480 -1.51 0.40 29.93
N ALA A 481 -2.04 -0.38 28.98
CA ALA A 481 -2.95 -1.48 29.28
C ALA A 481 -2.28 -2.57 30.13
N SER A 482 -1.08 -2.98 29.75
CA SER A 482 -0.32 -4.01 30.45
C SER A 482 0.03 -3.59 31.88
N GLU A 483 0.48 -2.33 32.08
CA GLU A 483 0.73 -1.77 33.40
C GLU A 483 -0.54 -1.77 34.27
N SER A 484 -1.68 -1.36 33.69
CA SER A 484 -2.96 -1.30 34.38
C SER A 484 -3.50 -2.69 34.77
N LEU A 485 -3.24 -3.69 33.93
CA LEU A 485 -3.61 -5.11 34.16
C LEU A 485 -2.58 -5.87 35.03
N GLY A 486 -1.42 -5.27 35.32
CA GLY A 486 -0.33 -5.94 36.03
C GLY A 486 0.35 -7.04 35.18
N ILE A 487 0.30 -6.92 33.87
CA ILE A 487 0.91 -7.85 32.90
C ILE A 487 2.30 -7.32 32.55
N SER A 488 3.34 -8.13 32.73
CA SER A 488 4.69 -7.79 32.27
C SER A 488 4.81 -7.96 30.77
N THR A 489 5.50 -7.06 30.11
CA THR A 489 5.77 -7.11 28.67
C THR A 489 7.28 -7.12 28.41
N GLU A 490 7.72 -7.92 27.47
CA GLU A 490 9.10 -7.92 26.99
C GLU A 490 9.11 -7.53 25.52
N TYR A 491 10.01 -6.64 25.16
CA TYR A 491 10.16 -6.15 23.78
C TYR A 491 11.60 -6.35 23.32
N GLU A 492 11.76 -6.58 22.03
CA GLU A 492 13.06 -6.61 21.37
C GLU A 492 13.08 -5.59 20.22
N ASP A 493 14.10 -4.72 20.22
CA ASP A 493 14.34 -3.81 19.10
C ASP A 493 15.07 -4.59 18.00
N GLN A 494 14.33 -5.03 17.01
CA GLN A 494 14.84 -5.70 15.83
C GLN A 494 14.93 -4.69 14.69
N TYR A 495 15.66 -5.05 13.63
CA TYR A 495 15.84 -4.15 12.48
C TYR A 495 14.55 -3.82 11.70
N LEU A 496 13.44 -4.54 11.92
CA LEU A 496 12.11 -4.20 11.40
C LEU A 496 11.30 -3.28 12.33
N GLY A 497 11.81 -2.94 13.50
CA GLY A 497 11.15 -2.16 14.52
C GLY A 497 11.08 -2.87 15.86
N LEU A 498 10.26 -2.35 16.74
CA LEU A 498 10.05 -2.90 18.07
C LEU A 498 9.05 -4.06 18.02
N TYR A 499 9.45 -5.22 18.53
CA TYR A 499 8.63 -6.43 18.59
C TYR A 499 8.28 -6.77 20.02
N LEU A 500 7.03 -7.16 20.23
CA LEU A 500 6.59 -7.75 21.49
C LEU A 500 7.03 -9.22 21.51
N LEU A 501 7.83 -9.60 22.49
CA LEU A 501 8.31 -10.96 22.69
C LEU A 501 7.38 -11.77 23.58
N SER A 502 6.96 -11.18 24.71
CA SER A 502 6.14 -11.93 25.66
C SER A 502 5.18 -11.03 26.45
N PHE A 503 4.06 -11.63 26.84
CA PHE A 503 3.21 -11.17 27.94
C PHE A 503 3.35 -12.14 29.13
N ASN A 504 3.70 -11.65 30.32
CA ASN A 504 3.94 -12.45 31.54
C ASN A 504 4.93 -13.60 31.34
N GLY A 505 5.92 -13.44 30.44
CA GLY A 505 6.87 -14.49 30.12
C GLY A 505 6.29 -15.64 29.28
N THR A 506 5.06 -15.51 28.78
CA THR A 506 4.49 -16.40 27.79
C THR A 506 5.06 -16.01 26.42
N GLU A 507 6.02 -16.80 25.96
CA GLU A 507 6.56 -16.74 24.61
C GLU A 507 5.70 -17.69 23.74
N GLY A 508 5.17 -17.21 22.63
CA GLY A 508 4.51 -18.03 21.62
C GLY A 508 5.35 -18.15 20.36
N ASP A 509 4.79 -18.67 19.28
CA ASP A 509 5.39 -18.61 17.94
C ASP A 509 5.38 -17.16 17.40
N GLY A 510 4.98 -16.18 18.22
CA GLY A 510 4.87 -14.75 18.00
C GLY A 510 3.59 -14.17 18.60
N TRP A 511 3.49 -12.85 18.56
CA TRP A 511 2.30 -12.12 18.97
C TRP A 511 1.78 -11.29 17.80
N GLU A 512 0.51 -11.43 17.50
CA GLU A 512 -0.15 -10.62 16.49
C GLU A 512 -1.22 -9.73 17.13
N PHE A 513 -1.52 -8.62 16.47
CA PHE A 513 -2.58 -7.75 16.92
C PHE A 513 -3.55 -7.38 15.78
N THR A 514 -4.78 -7.14 16.18
CA THR A 514 -5.79 -6.49 15.34
C THR A 514 -6.20 -5.18 15.98
N LEU A 515 -6.47 -4.19 15.15
CA LEU A 515 -7.00 -2.90 15.56
C LEU A 515 -8.37 -2.75 14.89
N ASP A 516 -9.40 -2.54 15.70
CA ASP A 516 -10.81 -2.42 15.25
C ASP A 516 -11.26 -3.60 14.37
N GLY A 517 -10.75 -4.81 14.68
CA GLY A 517 -11.00 -6.04 13.95
C GLY A 517 -10.13 -6.23 12.71
N ALA A 518 -9.35 -5.23 12.30
CA ALA A 518 -8.46 -5.31 11.16
C ALA A 518 -7.02 -5.66 11.61
N ARG A 519 -6.37 -6.59 10.91
CA ARG A 519 -4.96 -6.91 11.15
C ARG A 519 -4.06 -5.79 10.64
N SER A 520 -3.16 -5.29 11.46
CA SER A 520 -2.18 -4.29 11.03
C SER A 520 -0.99 -4.91 10.32
N ASN A 521 -0.55 -4.26 9.25
CA ASN A 521 0.65 -4.62 8.49
C ASN A 521 1.86 -3.75 8.87
N THR A 522 1.71 -2.91 9.88
CA THR A 522 2.75 -1.99 10.36
C THR A 522 3.19 -2.38 11.76
N GLY A 523 4.40 -1.96 12.14
CA GLY A 523 4.95 -2.21 13.47
C GLY A 523 4.14 -1.51 14.58
N ILE A 524 4.27 -2.00 15.81
CA ILE A 524 3.50 -1.50 16.96
C ILE A 524 3.72 -0.01 17.26
N VAL A 525 4.88 0.52 16.90
CA VAL A 525 5.21 1.95 17.06
C VAL A 525 4.64 2.77 15.89
N ASP A 526 4.52 2.15 14.72
CA ASP A 526 4.15 2.81 13.47
C ASP A 526 2.62 2.79 13.23
N THR A 527 1.89 1.96 13.98
CA THR A 527 0.43 1.85 13.86
C THR A 527 -0.23 2.93 14.72
N ALA A 528 -0.80 3.93 14.07
CA ALA A 528 -1.61 4.97 14.73
C ALA A 528 -2.95 4.39 15.19
N ILE A 529 -3.51 4.97 16.25
CA ILE A 529 -4.78 4.57 16.84
C ILE A 529 -5.66 5.79 17.11
N ASP A 530 -6.98 5.59 17.04
CA ASP A 530 -7.98 6.61 17.31
C ASP A 530 -8.43 6.59 18.80
N SER A 531 -9.22 7.59 19.17
CA SER A 531 -9.69 7.77 20.56
C SER A 531 -10.63 6.67 21.06
N ASP A 532 -11.20 5.87 20.16
CA ASP A 532 -12.17 4.80 20.41
C ASP A 532 -11.71 3.43 19.88
N SER A 533 -10.43 3.31 19.51
CA SER A 533 -9.85 2.09 18.96
C SER A 533 -9.90 0.90 19.92
N ILE A 534 -10.20 -0.28 19.38
CA ILE A 534 -10.18 -1.56 20.08
C ILE A 534 -8.97 -2.36 19.60
N LEU A 535 -7.96 -2.47 20.45
CA LEU A 535 -6.75 -3.24 20.19
C LEU A 535 -6.88 -4.65 20.78
N ARG A 536 -6.67 -5.68 19.98
CA ARG A 536 -6.66 -7.07 20.44
C ARG A 536 -5.31 -7.72 20.13
N TRP A 537 -4.69 -8.27 21.17
CA TRP A 537 -3.49 -9.11 21.09
C TRP A 537 -3.83 -10.58 21.25
N ARG A 538 -3.25 -11.42 20.42
CA ARG A 538 -3.37 -12.88 20.51
C ARG A 538 -2.06 -13.56 20.10
N PRO A 539 -1.80 -14.80 20.54
CA PRO A 539 -0.72 -15.62 20.00
C PRO A 539 -0.88 -15.82 18.48
N ALA A 540 0.23 -15.74 17.72
CA ALA A 540 0.27 -15.88 16.27
C ALA A 540 0.03 -17.33 15.80
#